data_fd8f66e187a9a78851ac15aa428501cf
#
_entry.id   fd8f66e187a9a78851ac15aa428501cf
#
_cell.length_a   1.000
_cell.length_b   1.000
_cell.length_c   1.000
_cell.angle_alpha   90.00
_cell.angle_beta   90.00
_cell.angle_gamma   90.00
#
_symmetry.space_group_name_H-M   'P 1'
#
loop_
_entity.id
_entity.type
_entity.pdbx_description
1 polymer ?
#
loop_
_entity_poly.entity_id
_entity_poly.type
_entity_poly.pdbx_seq_one_letter_code
_entity_poly.pdbx_strand_id
1 'polypeptide(L)'
;MVTRAFTLPSSLMAQPHDWHSRLSQDLVKDGMLEAQLLALTFATGILDAATFATYHVFTSKQTGNTFFLALYAFDPVLLGPRAILNIAVSIISFTLGGFCFSRVAPSGWQRRRGWLIASNTFQTVLVLIATVLQISGGSAIAILALLSFASSGQIAMAASVGLPELNTTMVTSTLIQLSHDPYVFDRHNPARTRRMLFYISFLAGCSAGAIAAREGGISLGLILTVAVKANVTLSLLWNQGIARLPTAR
;
A
#
# COMPACT_ATOMS: atom_id res chain seq x y z
N MET A 1 -16.53 -28.82 -17.25
CA MET A 1 -15.24 -29.26 -16.68
C MET A 1 -15.20 -28.79 -15.24
N VAL A 2 -15.37 -29.71 -14.28
CA VAL A 2 -15.53 -29.38 -12.84
C VAL A 2 -14.13 -29.10 -12.28
N THR A 3 -13.83 -27.84 -11.96
CA THR A 3 -12.63 -27.46 -11.24
C THR A 3 -12.75 -27.99 -9.81
N ARG A 4 -12.07 -29.08 -9.49
CA ARG A 4 -11.89 -29.56 -8.10
C ARG A 4 -11.23 -28.43 -7.30
N ALA A 5 -11.96 -27.90 -6.31
CA ALA A 5 -11.38 -27.10 -5.26
C ALA A 5 -10.25 -27.93 -4.60
N PHE A 6 -9.03 -27.46 -4.72
CA PHE A 6 -7.86 -28.07 -4.11
C PHE A 6 -7.96 -27.78 -2.60
N THR A 7 -8.65 -28.64 -1.87
CA THR A 7 -8.65 -28.60 -0.40
C THR A 7 -7.27 -29.11 0.07
N LEU A 8 -6.46 -28.21 0.58
CA LEU A 8 -5.18 -28.57 1.22
C LEU A 8 -5.47 -29.53 2.39
N PRO A 9 -4.67 -30.58 2.57
CA PRO A 9 -4.84 -31.51 3.69
C PRO A 9 -4.72 -30.75 5.01
N SER A 10 -5.56 -31.11 5.98
CA SER A 10 -5.65 -30.49 7.31
C SER A 10 -4.33 -30.50 8.11
N SER A 11 -3.41 -31.43 7.81
CA SER A 11 -2.06 -31.46 8.36
C SER A 11 -1.17 -30.29 7.97
N LEU A 12 -1.45 -29.60 6.85
CA LEU A 12 -0.73 -28.40 6.42
C LEU A 12 -1.27 -27.13 7.07
N MET A 13 -2.44 -27.20 7.71
CA MET A 13 -3.08 -26.08 8.41
C MET A 13 -2.85 -26.10 9.93
N ALA A 14 -2.05 -27.02 10.45
CA ALA A 14 -1.73 -27.08 11.87
C ALA A 14 -1.00 -25.79 12.28
N GLN A 15 -1.64 -24.99 13.13
CA GLN A 15 -1.03 -23.77 13.70
C GLN A 15 0.10 -24.21 14.63
N PRO A 16 1.35 -23.86 14.35
CA PRO A 16 2.44 -24.23 15.24
C PRO A 16 2.29 -23.50 16.58
N HIS A 17 2.58 -24.18 17.67
CA HIS A 17 2.57 -23.61 19.02
C HIS A 17 3.66 -22.56 19.26
N ASP A 18 4.69 -22.53 18.41
CA ASP A 18 5.84 -21.62 18.54
C ASP A 18 5.68 -20.36 17.64
N TRP A 19 5.86 -19.19 18.24
CA TRP A 19 5.81 -17.91 17.55
C TRP A 19 6.82 -17.78 16.39
N HIS A 20 8.03 -18.32 16.57
CA HIS A 20 9.05 -18.28 15.52
C HIS A 20 8.61 -19.05 14.28
N SER A 21 7.99 -20.21 14.45
CA SER A 21 7.46 -20.97 13.32
C SER A 21 6.26 -20.28 12.66
N ARG A 22 5.41 -19.60 13.43
CA ARG A 22 4.30 -18.80 12.88
C ARG A 22 4.78 -17.62 12.03
N LEU A 23 5.82 -16.91 12.46
CA LEU A 23 6.38 -15.76 11.73
C LEU A 23 7.08 -16.18 10.42
N SER A 24 7.57 -17.42 10.35
CA SER A 24 8.23 -17.96 9.15
C SER A 24 7.27 -18.50 8.09
N GLN A 25 5.97 -18.60 8.38
CA GLN A 25 4.95 -19.07 7.45
C GLN A 25 4.66 -18.06 6.36
N ASP A 26 4.42 -18.54 5.13
CA ASP A 26 3.81 -17.72 4.08
C ASP A 26 2.30 -17.55 4.36
N LEU A 27 1.75 -16.39 4.09
CA LEU A 27 0.32 -16.15 4.27
C LEU A 27 -0.50 -16.83 3.17
N VAL A 28 -1.65 -17.37 3.57
CA VAL A 28 -2.67 -17.86 2.63
C VAL A 28 -3.27 -16.67 1.90
N LYS A 29 -3.51 -16.84 0.59
CA LYS A 29 -4.22 -15.84 -0.22
C LYS A 29 -5.72 -16.05 -0.03
N ASP A 30 -6.24 -15.59 1.08
CA ASP A 30 -7.64 -15.69 1.47
C ASP A 30 -8.33 -14.31 1.49
N GLY A 31 -9.63 -14.31 1.79
CA GLY A 31 -10.41 -13.09 1.87
C GLY A 31 -9.92 -12.11 2.94
N MET A 32 -9.25 -12.60 3.99
CA MET A 32 -8.67 -11.75 5.04
C MET A 32 -7.48 -10.95 4.50
N LEU A 33 -6.58 -11.60 3.77
CA LEU A 33 -5.44 -10.93 3.13
C LEU A 33 -5.90 -9.96 2.05
N GLU A 34 -6.94 -10.31 1.27
CA GLU A 34 -7.55 -9.40 0.30
C GLU A 34 -8.13 -8.15 0.99
N ALA A 35 -8.87 -8.31 2.09
CA ALA A 35 -9.42 -7.19 2.86
C ALA A 35 -8.32 -6.27 3.43
N GLN A 36 -7.21 -6.85 3.89
CA GLN A 36 -6.05 -6.08 4.37
C GLN A 36 -5.41 -5.25 3.24
N LEU A 37 -5.24 -5.81 2.05
CA LEU A 37 -4.72 -5.07 0.89
C LEU A 37 -5.69 -3.97 0.43
N LEU A 38 -7.00 -4.22 0.50
CA LEU A 38 -8.02 -3.21 0.23
C LEU A 38 -8.00 -2.08 1.28
N ALA A 39 -7.82 -2.41 2.56
CA ALA A 39 -7.65 -1.40 3.60
C ALA A 39 -6.38 -0.55 3.40
N LEU A 40 -5.26 -1.16 2.97
CA LEU A 40 -4.06 -0.42 2.59
C LEU A 40 -4.28 0.45 1.34
N THR A 41 -5.09 -0.01 0.39
CA THR A 41 -5.50 0.79 -0.78
C THR A 41 -6.31 2.01 -0.36
N PHE A 42 -7.25 1.83 0.56
CA PHE A 42 -8.02 2.91 1.16
C PHE A 42 -7.11 3.93 1.87
N ALA A 43 -6.17 3.46 2.69
CA ALA A 43 -5.18 4.32 3.35
C ALA A 43 -4.32 5.11 2.35
N THR A 44 -3.95 4.48 1.21
CA THR A 44 -3.23 5.16 0.12
C THR A 44 -4.07 6.30 -0.48
N GLY A 45 -5.36 6.06 -0.70
CA GLY A 45 -6.28 7.08 -1.18
C GLY A 45 -6.37 8.28 -0.23
N ILE A 46 -6.53 8.02 1.09
CA ILE A 46 -6.54 9.08 2.12
C ILE A 46 -5.25 9.90 2.03
N LEU A 47 -4.11 9.22 2.03
CA LEU A 47 -2.80 9.86 2.09
C LEU A 47 -2.54 10.72 0.85
N ASP A 48 -2.77 10.20 -0.35
CA ASP A 48 -2.54 10.93 -1.59
C ASP A 48 -3.49 12.13 -1.72
N ALA A 49 -4.76 12.00 -1.35
CA ALA A 49 -5.72 13.12 -1.40
C ALA A 49 -5.36 14.22 -0.40
N ALA A 50 -5.00 13.86 0.85
CA ALA A 50 -4.65 14.82 1.88
C ALA A 50 -3.33 15.55 1.56
N THR A 51 -2.31 14.83 1.06
CA THR A 51 -1.02 15.46 0.68
C THR A 51 -1.14 16.31 -0.57
N PHE A 52 -1.95 15.88 -1.53
CA PHE A 52 -2.19 16.69 -2.73
C PHE A 52 -2.95 17.98 -2.41
N ALA A 53 -3.98 17.91 -1.58
CA ALA A 53 -4.74 19.09 -1.16
C ALA A 53 -3.88 20.13 -0.42
N THR A 54 -2.82 19.70 0.27
CA THR A 54 -1.99 20.57 1.11
C THR A 54 -0.68 21.01 0.43
N TYR A 55 -0.01 20.09 -0.24
CA TYR A 55 1.33 20.28 -0.79
C TYR A 55 1.40 20.22 -2.31
N HIS A 56 0.28 19.90 -2.99
CA HIS A 56 0.19 19.65 -4.44
C HIS A 56 1.11 18.52 -4.92
N VAL A 57 1.33 17.53 -4.07
CA VAL A 57 2.23 16.38 -4.31
C VAL A 57 1.56 15.09 -3.87
N PHE A 58 1.68 14.05 -4.68
CA PHE A 58 1.32 12.70 -4.31
C PHE A 58 2.48 11.98 -3.61
N THR A 59 2.18 11.14 -2.63
CA THR A 59 3.19 10.30 -2.00
C THR A 59 3.39 8.97 -2.72
N SER A 60 2.38 8.48 -3.45
CA SER A 60 2.40 7.20 -4.15
C SER A 60 2.29 7.31 -5.68
N LYS A 61 1.72 8.40 -6.23
CA LYS A 61 1.43 8.58 -7.65
C LYS A 61 2.57 9.30 -8.38
N GLN A 62 3.71 8.63 -8.55
CA GLN A 62 4.90 9.27 -9.13
C GLN A 62 4.74 9.68 -10.59
N THR A 63 3.85 9.03 -11.34
CA THR A 63 3.47 9.48 -12.70
C THR A 63 2.88 10.89 -12.67
N GLY A 64 1.98 11.18 -11.71
CA GLY A 64 1.42 12.52 -11.53
C GLY A 64 2.49 13.53 -11.11
N ASN A 65 3.35 13.15 -10.17
CA ASN A 65 4.47 13.99 -9.75
C ASN A 65 5.43 14.31 -10.92
N THR A 66 5.76 13.31 -11.73
CA THR A 66 6.61 13.50 -12.92
C THR A 66 5.97 14.46 -13.94
N PHE A 67 4.65 14.32 -14.16
CA PHE A 67 3.90 15.24 -15.02
C PHE A 67 3.98 16.68 -14.48
N PHE A 68 3.71 16.87 -13.19
CA PHE A 68 3.78 18.20 -12.57
C PHE A 68 5.20 18.77 -12.57
N LEU A 69 6.23 17.94 -12.40
CA LEU A 69 7.62 18.36 -12.46
C LEU A 69 7.95 18.94 -13.83
N ALA A 70 7.53 18.26 -14.92
CA ALA A 70 7.72 18.74 -16.27
C ALA A 70 6.93 20.04 -16.54
N LEU A 71 5.67 20.09 -16.13
CA LEU A 71 4.82 21.27 -16.30
C LEU A 71 5.40 22.50 -15.58
N TYR A 72 5.86 22.31 -14.34
CA TYR A 72 6.47 23.37 -13.55
C TYR A 72 7.78 23.89 -14.15
N ALA A 73 8.53 23.07 -14.86
CA ALA A 73 9.77 23.51 -15.51
C ALA A 73 9.50 24.59 -16.58
N PHE A 74 8.30 24.61 -17.18
CA PHE A 74 7.89 25.58 -18.20
C PHE A 74 7.00 26.71 -17.65
N ASP A 75 6.26 26.45 -16.57
CA ASP A 75 5.41 27.46 -15.90
C ASP A 75 5.56 27.38 -14.38
N PRO A 76 6.57 28.04 -13.80
CA PRO A 76 6.84 28.02 -12.36
C PRO A 76 5.73 28.65 -11.50
N VAL A 77 4.85 29.46 -12.08
CA VAL A 77 3.80 30.19 -11.34
C VAL A 77 2.63 29.27 -11.02
N LEU A 78 2.44 28.22 -11.82
CA LEU A 78 1.25 27.36 -11.77
C LEU A 78 1.04 26.65 -10.41
N LEU A 79 2.10 26.21 -9.76
CA LEU A 79 2.03 25.38 -8.53
C LEU A 79 2.65 26.06 -7.29
N GLY A 80 3.21 27.25 -7.45
CA GLY A 80 3.86 27.99 -6.37
C GLY A 80 5.35 27.64 -6.13
N PRO A 81 6.08 28.46 -5.38
CA PRO A 81 7.56 28.46 -5.37
C PRO A 81 8.21 27.24 -4.70
N ARG A 82 7.47 26.47 -3.90
CA ARG A 82 7.99 25.28 -3.21
C ARG A 82 7.60 23.96 -3.88
N ALA A 83 6.75 23.99 -4.88
CA ALA A 83 6.18 22.79 -5.48
C ALA A 83 7.26 21.88 -6.11
N ILE A 84 8.22 22.46 -6.82
CA ILE A 84 9.31 21.71 -7.48
C ILE A 84 10.12 20.88 -6.45
N LEU A 85 10.46 21.52 -5.32
CA LEU A 85 11.25 20.86 -4.28
C LEU A 85 10.44 19.74 -3.61
N ASN A 86 9.17 19.99 -3.33
CA ASN A 86 8.27 18.99 -2.76
C ASN A 86 8.10 17.78 -3.68
N ILE A 87 7.91 18.03 -4.99
CA ILE A 87 7.78 16.98 -6.00
C ILE A 87 9.08 16.18 -6.11
N ALA A 88 10.23 16.86 -6.22
CA ALA A 88 11.53 16.19 -6.32
C ALA A 88 11.82 15.33 -5.09
N VAL A 89 11.56 15.83 -3.89
CA VAL A 89 11.71 15.07 -2.64
C VAL A 89 10.81 13.83 -2.64
N SER A 90 9.55 13.96 -3.07
CA SER A 90 8.66 12.80 -3.15
C SER A 90 9.20 11.73 -4.10
N ILE A 91 9.61 12.11 -5.32
CA ILE A 91 10.15 11.16 -6.32
C ILE A 91 11.41 10.47 -5.81
N ILE A 92 12.37 11.25 -5.27
CA ILE A 92 13.64 10.72 -4.77
C ILE A 92 13.40 9.77 -3.59
N SER A 93 12.62 10.20 -2.60
CA SER A 93 12.36 9.40 -1.40
C SER A 93 11.58 8.13 -1.71
N PHE A 94 10.62 8.20 -2.65
CA PHE A 94 9.89 7.03 -3.12
C PHE A 94 10.83 6.03 -3.80
N THR A 95 11.72 6.50 -4.68
CA THR A 95 12.69 5.65 -5.38
C THR A 95 13.67 5.00 -4.42
N LEU A 96 14.21 5.78 -3.47
CA LEU A 96 15.09 5.26 -2.41
C LEU A 96 14.39 4.23 -1.53
N GLY A 97 13.15 4.49 -1.15
CA GLY A 97 12.34 3.54 -0.39
C GLY A 97 12.13 2.23 -1.14
N GLY A 98 11.73 2.29 -2.42
CA GLY A 98 11.58 1.10 -3.26
C GLY A 98 12.88 0.29 -3.37
N PHE A 99 14.01 0.98 -3.53
CA PHE A 99 15.33 0.35 -3.54
C PHE A 99 15.64 -0.33 -2.19
N CYS A 100 15.42 0.33 -1.07
CA CYS A 100 15.67 -0.22 0.26
C CYS A 100 14.78 -1.42 0.56
N PHE A 101 13.47 -1.30 0.40
CA PHE A 101 12.53 -2.38 0.72
C PHE A 101 12.72 -3.60 -0.17
N SER A 102 13.12 -3.43 -1.44
CA SER A 102 13.38 -4.56 -2.32
C SER A 102 14.64 -5.34 -1.97
N ARG A 103 15.60 -4.74 -1.27
CA ARG A 103 16.88 -5.36 -0.90
C ARG A 103 16.95 -5.86 0.53
N VAL A 104 16.25 -5.22 1.46
CA VAL A 104 16.25 -5.63 2.87
C VAL A 104 15.49 -6.94 3.08
N ALA A 105 14.52 -7.26 2.24
CA ALA A 105 13.82 -8.54 2.30
C ALA A 105 14.76 -9.69 1.88
N PRO A 106 15.09 -10.63 2.77
CA PRO A 106 15.86 -11.81 2.37
C PRO A 106 15.17 -12.57 1.25
N SER A 107 15.94 -13.14 0.33
CA SER A 107 15.39 -13.93 -0.77
C SER A 107 14.47 -15.04 -0.25
N GLY A 108 13.23 -15.07 -0.75
CA GLY A 108 12.21 -16.02 -0.32
C GLY A 108 11.48 -15.68 0.99
N TRP A 109 11.81 -14.58 1.67
CA TRP A 109 11.10 -14.14 2.89
C TRP A 109 9.99 -13.12 2.63
N GLN A 110 9.96 -12.54 1.46
CA GLN A 110 9.07 -11.42 1.09
C GLN A 110 7.58 -11.69 1.30
N ARG A 111 7.16 -12.96 1.32
CA ARG A 111 5.77 -13.39 1.55
C ARG A 111 5.51 -13.93 2.95
N ARG A 112 6.54 -13.98 3.81
CA ARG A 112 6.40 -14.48 5.17
C ARG A 112 5.67 -13.48 6.05
N ARG A 113 4.85 -14.00 6.96
CA ARG A 113 4.11 -13.18 7.94
C ARG A 113 5.02 -12.20 8.68
N GLY A 114 6.15 -12.67 9.20
CA GLY A 114 7.09 -11.84 9.95
C GLY A 114 7.59 -10.65 9.14
N TRP A 115 7.91 -10.86 7.86
CA TRP A 115 8.33 -9.77 6.98
C TRP A 115 7.19 -8.77 6.71
N LEU A 116 5.97 -9.26 6.44
CA LEU A 116 4.82 -8.39 6.17
C LEU A 116 4.46 -7.55 7.39
N ILE A 117 4.49 -8.13 8.59
CA ILE A 117 4.29 -7.39 9.85
C ILE A 117 5.41 -6.36 10.05
N ALA A 118 6.69 -6.77 9.96
CA ALA A 118 7.82 -5.86 10.18
C ALA A 118 7.82 -4.69 9.19
N SER A 119 7.59 -4.99 7.90
CA SER A 119 7.53 -3.97 6.84
C SER A 119 6.37 -3.00 7.06
N ASN A 120 5.14 -3.51 7.35
CA ASN A 120 4.00 -2.63 7.58
C ASN A 120 4.12 -1.84 8.88
N THR A 121 4.68 -2.42 9.95
CA THR A 121 5.00 -1.71 11.21
C THR A 121 5.95 -0.56 10.94
N PHE A 122 7.06 -0.82 10.25
CA PHE A 122 8.05 0.22 9.94
C PHE A 122 7.42 1.37 9.13
N GLN A 123 6.63 1.05 8.10
CA GLN A 123 5.90 2.06 7.33
C GLN A 123 4.91 2.84 8.20
N THR A 124 4.20 2.18 9.11
CA THR A 124 3.24 2.82 10.03
C THR A 124 3.97 3.79 10.96
N VAL A 125 5.15 3.40 11.48
CA VAL A 125 5.99 4.28 12.30
C VAL A 125 6.46 5.51 11.52
N LEU A 126 6.86 5.35 10.25
CA LEU A 126 7.24 6.49 9.41
C LEU A 126 6.08 7.47 9.20
N VAL A 127 4.87 6.95 8.94
CA VAL A 127 3.67 7.79 8.81
C VAL A 127 3.33 8.46 10.15
N LEU A 128 3.49 7.77 11.27
CA LEU A 128 3.29 8.34 12.61
C LEU A 128 4.29 9.47 12.89
N ILE A 129 5.57 9.29 12.58
CA ILE A 129 6.59 10.34 12.72
C ILE A 129 6.21 11.54 11.85
N ALA A 130 5.81 11.31 10.59
CA ALA A 130 5.35 12.38 9.71
C ALA A 130 4.12 13.11 10.27
N THR A 131 3.20 12.38 10.92
CA THR A 131 2.02 12.95 11.58
C THR A 131 2.43 13.85 12.75
N VAL A 132 3.35 13.39 13.59
CA VAL A 132 3.87 14.19 14.73
C VAL A 132 4.56 15.45 14.22
N LEU A 133 5.42 15.31 13.21
CA LEU A 133 6.09 16.46 12.58
C LEU A 133 5.09 17.46 12.01
N GLN A 134 4.03 16.98 11.37
CA GLN A 134 2.97 17.83 10.82
C GLN A 134 2.27 18.64 11.93
N ILE A 135 1.89 17.98 13.02
CA ILE A 135 1.21 18.62 14.15
C ILE A 135 2.13 19.64 14.84
N SER A 136 3.44 19.35 14.91
CA SER A 136 4.45 20.22 15.51
C SER A 136 4.93 21.36 14.59
N GLY A 137 4.34 21.54 13.40
CA GLY A 137 4.77 22.56 12.46
C GLY A 137 6.11 22.26 11.77
N GLY A 138 6.47 20.98 11.63
CA GLY A 138 7.71 20.54 11.01
C GLY A 138 7.78 20.82 9.50
N SER A 139 8.96 20.56 8.93
CA SER A 139 9.23 20.83 7.51
C SER A 139 8.41 19.94 6.59
N ALA A 140 7.72 20.52 5.60
CA ALA A 140 7.02 19.81 4.53
C ALA A 140 7.92 18.81 3.80
N ILE A 141 9.19 19.16 3.60
CA ILE A 141 10.20 18.30 2.95
C ILE A 141 10.39 17.01 3.75
N ALA A 142 10.58 17.10 5.07
CA ALA A 142 10.76 15.93 5.93
C ALA A 142 9.49 15.06 5.95
N ILE A 143 8.32 15.67 6.04
CA ILE A 143 7.03 14.98 6.03
C ILE A 143 6.86 14.22 4.72
N LEU A 144 7.01 14.89 3.57
CA LEU A 144 6.88 14.27 2.25
C LEU A 144 7.91 13.17 2.01
N ALA A 145 9.14 13.34 2.49
CA ALA A 145 10.17 12.32 2.39
C ALA A 145 9.77 11.03 3.11
N LEU A 146 9.32 11.15 4.37
CA LEU A 146 8.88 10.00 5.18
C LEU A 146 7.66 9.30 4.57
N LEU A 147 6.66 10.08 4.13
CA LEU A 147 5.42 9.54 3.57
C LEU A 147 5.67 8.83 2.22
N SER A 148 6.48 9.42 1.33
CA SER A 148 6.79 8.83 0.03
C SER A 148 7.66 7.58 0.17
N PHE A 149 8.63 7.59 1.07
CA PHE A 149 9.44 6.42 1.41
C PHE A 149 8.56 5.27 1.96
N ALA A 150 7.63 5.56 2.88
CA ALA A 150 6.69 4.59 3.42
C ALA A 150 5.74 4.03 2.35
N SER A 151 5.26 4.89 1.44
CA SER A 151 4.36 4.49 0.34
C SER A 151 5.02 3.52 -0.62
N SER A 152 6.30 3.72 -0.96
CA SER A 152 7.04 2.79 -1.81
C SER A 152 7.22 1.42 -1.15
N GLY A 153 7.47 1.39 0.17
CA GLY A 153 7.54 0.15 0.95
C GLY A 153 6.21 -0.61 0.95
N GLN A 154 5.09 0.08 1.02
CA GLN A 154 3.76 -0.55 0.93
C GLN A 154 3.55 -1.20 -0.44
N ILE A 155 3.93 -0.54 -1.52
CA ILE A 155 3.81 -1.09 -2.88
C ILE A 155 4.70 -2.32 -3.05
N ALA A 156 5.95 -2.25 -2.59
CA ALA A 156 6.87 -3.39 -2.62
C ALA A 156 6.32 -4.58 -1.82
N MET A 157 5.74 -4.33 -0.65
CA MET A 157 5.09 -5.34 0.18
C MET A 157 3.87 -5.94 -0.54
N ALA A 158 2.96 -5.14 -1.08
CA ALA A 158 1.78 -5.61 -1.79
C ALA A 158 2.14 -6.44 -3.03
N ALA A 159 3.14 -6.00 -3.80
CA ALA A 159 3.64 -6.75 -4.95
C ALA A 159 4.18 -8.13 -4.55
N SER A 160 4.84 -8.24 -3.39
CA SER A 160 5.41 -9.50 -2.90
C SER A 160 4.35 -10.54 -2.53
N VAL A 161 3.15 -10.13 -2.18
CA VAL A 161 2.02 -11.02 -1.85
C VAL A 161 1.54 -11.82 -3.08
N GLY A 162 1.73 -11.26 -4.30
CA GLY A 162 1.39 -11.94 -5.55
C GLY A 162 -0.12 -11.99 -5.80
N LEU A 163 -0.82 -10.92 -5.48
CA LEU A 163 -2.19 -10.61 -5.88
C LEU A 163 -2.15 -9.34 -6.76
N PRO A 164 -1.86 -9.48 -8.07
CA PRO A 164 -1.58 -8.35 -8.94
C PRO A 164 -2.76 -7.37 -9.08
N GLU A 165 -4.00 -7.85 -8.87
CA GLU A 165 -5.20 -7.02 -8.88
C GLU A 165 -5.25 -6.04 -7.70
N LEU A 166 -4.54 -6.34 -6.60
CA LEU A 166 -4.54 -5.58 -5.34
C LEU A 166 -3.17 -4.92 -5.06
N ASN A 167 -2.65 -4.21 -6.06
CA ASN A 167 -1.32 -3.57 -6.00
C ASN A 167 -1.26 -2.27 -5.18
N THR A 168 -2.37 -1.86 -4.57
CA THR A 168 -2.58 -0.67 -3.71
C THR A 168 -2.45 0.71 -4.36
N THR A 169 -2.01 0.83 -5.63
CA THR A 169 -1.76 2.15 -6.25
C THR A 169 -2.10 2.30 -7.73
N MET A 170 -2.15 1.24 -8.53
CA MET A 170 -2.16 1.34 -10.01
C MET A 170 -3.58 1.37 -10.60
N VAL A 171 -4.28 2.50 -10.45
CA VAL A 171 -5.67 2.69 -10.93
C VAL A 171 -5.79 2.52 -12.45
N THR A 172 -4.91 3.14 -13.24
CA THR A 172 -4.97 3.08 -14.71
C THR A 172 -4.87 1.65 -15.22
N SER A 173 -3.92 0.88 -14.68
CA SER A 173 -3.77 -0.53 -15.02
C SER A 173 -5.02 -1.35 -14.67
N THR A 174 -5.63 -1.07 -13.53
CA THR A 174 -6.87 -1.73 -13.08
C THR A 174 -8.03 -1.46 -14.03
N LEU A 175 -8.22 -0.21 -14.46
CA LEU A 175 -9.29 0.17 -15.40
C LEU A 175 -9.11 -0.51 -16.77
N ILE A 176 -7.89 -0.52 -17.30
CA ILE A 176 -7.58 -1.21 -18.56
C ILE A 176 -7.82 -2.71 -18.44
N GLN A 177 -7.38 -3.33 -17.36
CA GLN A 177 -7.59 -4.77 -17.14
C GLN A 177 -9.08 -5.13 -16.96
N LEU A 178 -9.90 -4.24 -16.39
CA LEU A 178 -11.35 -4.41 -16.33
C LEU A 178 -11.99 -4.32 -17.72
N SER A 179 -11.57 -3.34 -18.53
CA SER A 179 -12.11 -3.11 -19.87
C SER A 179 -11.75 -4.24 -20.87
N HIS A 180 -10.59 -4.86 -20.67
CA HIS A 180 -10.11 -5.97 -21.54
C HIS A 180 -10.48 -7.37 -21.02
N ASP A 181 -11.19 -7.48 -19.90
CA ASP A 181 -11.56 -8.77 -19.33
C ASP A 181 -12.70 -9.39 -20.14
N PRO A 182 -12.45 -10.47 -20.92
CA PRO A 182 -13.49 -11.10 -21.75
C PRO A 182 -14.61 -11.72 -20.91
N TYR A 183 -14.36 -11.97 -19.64
CA TYR A 183 -15.29 -12.57 -18.67
C TYR A 183 -15.86 -11.55 -17.70
N VAL A 184 -15.87 -10.25 -18.06
CA VAL A 184 -16.31 -9.17 -17.17
C VAL A 184 -17.77 -9.33 -16.72
N PHE A 185 -18.62 -9.99 -17.50
CA PHE A 185 -20.02 -10.24 -17.16
C PHE A 185 -20.28 -11.62 -16.55
N ASP A 186 -19.27 -12.47 -16.42
CA ASP A 186 -19.43 -13.80 -15.82
C ASP A 186 -19.79 -13.70 -14.34
N ARG A 187 -20.68 -14.58 -13.89
CA ARG A 187 -21.14 -14.59 -12.49
C ARG A 187 -19.99 -14.83 -11.50
N HIS A 188 -19.00 -15.61 -11.88
CA HIS A 188 -17.88 -15.99 -11.01
C HIS A 188 -16.55 -15.56 -11.64
N ASN A 189 -16.16 -14.32 -11.40
CA ASN A 189 -14.87 -13.75 -11.83
C ASN A 189 -14.18 -13.05 -10.62
N PRO A 190 -13.35 -13.80 -9.86
CA PRO A 190 -12.67 -13.24 -8.68
C PRO A 190 -11.71 -12.10 -9.05
N ALA A 191 -11.03 -12.18 -10.19
CA ALA A 191 -10.09 -11.14 -10.62
C ALA A 191 -10.81 -9.81 -10.90
N ARG A 192 -11.94 -9.86 -11.61
CA ARG A 192 -12.82 -8.69 -11.79
C ARG A 192 -13.26 -8.10 -10.46
N THR A 193 -13.74 -8.95 -9.54
CA THR A 193 -14.24 -8.50 -8.23
C THR A 193 -13.14 -7.80 -7.44
N ARG A 194 -11.91 -8.34 -7.40
CA ARG A 194 -10.75 -7.70 -6.76
C ARG A 194 -10.43 -6.35 -7.39
N ARG A 195 -10.43 -6.25 -8.73
CA ARG A 195 -10.16 -4.98 -9.44
C ARG A 195 -11.21 -3.92 -9.13
N MET A 196 -12.49 -4.31 -9.11
CA MET A 196 -13.59 -3.41 -8.75
C MET A 196 -13.47 -2.92 -7.30
N LEU A 197 -13.26 -3.85 -6.36
CA LEU A 197 -13.08 -3.53 -4.95
C LEU A 197 -11.85 -2.64 -4.72
N PHE A 198 -10.75 -2.90 -5.43
CA PHE A 198 -9.57 -2.04 -5.41
C PHE A 198 -9.92 -0.60 -5.83
N TYR A 199 -10.60 -0.42 -6.96
CA TYR A 199 -10.97 0.90 -7.46
C TYR A 199 -11.90 1.63 -6.49
N ILE A 200 -12.94 0.95 -6.01
CA ILE A 200 -13.91 1.50 -5.04
C ILE A 200 -13.20 1.88 -3.74
N SER A 201 -12.34 1.01 -3.20
CA SER A 201 -11.59 1.25 -1.97
C SER A 201 -10.65 2.46 -2.11
N PHE A 202 -9.95 2.58 -3.24
CA PHE A 202 -9.10 3.73 -3.52
C PHE A 202 -9.91 5.03 -3.60
N LEU A 203 -11.01 5.02 -4.35
CA LEU A 203 -11.88 6.20 -4.51
C LEU A 203 -12.50 6.63 -3.18
N ALA A 204 -12.98 5.67 -2.37
CA ALA A 204 -13.48 5.94 -1.03
C ALA A 204 -12.40 6.53 -0.12
N GLY A 205 -11.16 6.02 -0.22
CA GLY A 205 -10.00 6.57 0.48
C GLY A 205 -9.71 8.01 0.07
N CYS A 206 -9.70 8.29 -1.24
CA CYS A 206 -9.51 9.67 -1.75
C CYS A 206 -10.60 10.61 -1.23
N SER A 207 -11.85 10.17 -1.22
CA SER A 207 -12.98 10.96 -0.71
C SER A 207 -12.82 11.23 0.80
N ALA A 208 -12.47 10.21 1.58
CA ALA A 208 -12.20 10.37 3.01
C ALA A 208 -11.01 11.30 3.29
N GLY A 209 -9.94 11.19 2.49
CA GLY A 209 -8.76 12.06 2.58
C GLY A 209 -9.07 13.51 2.22
N ALA A 210 -9.88 13.74 1.20
CA ALA A 210 -10.33 15.08 0.80
C ALA A 210 -11.21 15.73 1.89
N ILE A 211 -12.14 14.97 2.47
CA ILE A 211 -12.96 15.43 3.60
C ILE A 211 -12.07 15.73 4.80
N ALA A 212 -11.16 14.83 5.15
CA ALA A 212 -10.24 15.04 6.27
C ALA A 212 -9.38 16.29 6.08
N ALA A 213 -8.86 16.53 4.88
CA ALA A 213 -8.08 17.71 4.56
C ALA A 213 -8.89 19.00 4.70
N ARG A 214 -10.18 18.95 4.36
CA ARG A 214 -11.08 20.09 4.49
C ARG A 214 -11.48 20.39 5.95
N GLU A 215 -11.82 19.38 6.72
CA GLU A 215 -12.40 19.56 8.07
C GLU A 215 -11.33 19.66 9.17
N GLY A 216 -10.22 18.95 9.05
CA GLY A 216 -9.16 18.89 10.07
C GLY A 216 -7.73 19.06 9.54
N GLY A 217 -7.61 19.52 8.29
CA GLY A 217 -6.33 19.65 7.61
C GLY A 217 -5.68 18.29 7.33
N ILE A 218 -4.47 18.34 6.80
CA ILE A 218 -3.69 17.13 6.47
C ILE A 218 -3.46 16.23 7.70
N SER A 219 -3.36 16.82 8.91
CA SER A 219 -3.13 16.07 10.15
C SER A 219 -4.20 15.01 10.40
N LEU A 220 -5.47 15.32 10.14
CA LEU A 220 -6.56 14.35 10.27
C LEU A 220 -6.41 13.21 9.27
N GLY A 221 -6.06 13.50 8.01
CA GLY A 221 -5.79 12.47 6.99
C GLY A 221 -4.63 11.55 7.38
N LEU A 222 -3.56 12.11 7.95
CA LEU A 222 -2.42 11.33 8.43
C LEU A 222 -2.80 10.43 9.62
N ILE A 223 -3.57 10.94 10.59
CA ILE A 223 -4.07 10.16 11.74
C ILE A 223 -4.92 8.99 11.26
N LEU A 224 -5.86 9.22 10.33
CA LEU A 224 -6.68 8.16 9.76
C LEU A 224 -5.83 7.12 9.04
N THR A 225 -4.82 7.54 8.29
CA THR A 225 -3.87 6.64 7.61
C THR A 225 -3.10 5.77 8.62
N VAL A 226 -2.59 6.36 9.72
CA VAL A 226 -1.93 5.62 10.80
C VAL A 226 -2.89 4.60 11.41
N ALA A 227 -4.12 5.00 11.72
CA ALA A 227 -5.12 4.11 12.31
C ALA A 227 -5.42 2.89 11.42
N VAL A 228 -5.62 3.11 10.11
CA VAL A 228 -5.86 2.00 9.16
C VAL A 228 -4.65 1.09 9.07
N LYS A 229 -3.43 1.65 8.92
CA LYS A 229 -2.19 0.85 8.81
C LYS A 229 -1.90 0.07 10.09
N ALA A 230 -2.14 0.65 11.26
CA ALA A 230 -1.99 -0.03 12.55
C ALA A 230 -2.97 -1.21 12.69
N ASN A 231 -4.25 -1.02 12.32
CA ASN A 231 -5.23 -2.09 12.29
C ASN A 231 -4.83 -3.22 11.34
N VAL A 232 -4.33 -2.91 10.15
CA VAL A 232 -3.81 -3.93 9.22
C VAL A 232 -2.62 -4.65 9.83
N THR A 233 -1.67 -3.94 10.45
CA THR A 233 -0.51 -4.56 11.11
C THR A 233 -0.95 -5.58 12.18
N LEU A 234 -1.89 -5.19 13.02
CA LEU A 234 -2.42 -6.05 14.06
C LEU A 234 -3.15 -7.26 13.44
N SER A 235 -4.00 -7.02 12.43
CA SER A 235 -4.77 -8.10 11.80
C SER A 235 -3.90 -9.16 11.11
N LEU A 236 -2.68 -8.81 10.64
CA LEU A 236 -1.72 -9.76 10.06
C LEU A 236 -1.31 -10.88 11.04
N LEU A 237 -1.48 -10.68 12.35
CA LEU A 237 -1.21 -11.70 13.37
C LEU A 237 -2.19 -12.88 13.29
N TRP A 238 -3.41 -12.65 12.81
CA TRP A 238 -4.49 -13.66 12.76
C TRP A 238 -4.64 -14.34 11.40
N ASN A 239 -3.89 -13.92 10.37
CA ASN A 239 -3.94 -14.60 9.07
C ASN A 239 -3.58 -16.06 9.17
N GLN A 240 -4.15 -16.87 8.30
CA GLN A 240 -3.75 -18.26 8.14
C GLN A 240 -2.40 -18.36 7.45
N GLY A 241 -1.53 -19.26 7.93
CA GLY A 241 -0.19 -19.49 7.38
C GLY A 241 -0.05 -20.88 6.77
N ILE A 242 0.78 -20.99 5.75
CA ILE A 242 1.18 -22.27 5.14
C ILE A 242 2.62 -22.56 5.56
N ALA A 243 2.84 -23.71 6.20
CA ALA A 243 4.19 -24.19 6.47
C ALA A 243 4.86 -24.58 5.15
N ARG A 244 6.04 -24.03 4.87
CA ARG A 244 6.86 -24.51 3.75
C ARG A 244 7.44 -25.87 4.11
N LEU A 245 7.20 -26.86 3.25
CA LEU A 245 7.98 -28.10 3.30
C LEU A 245 9.46 -27.75 3.07
N PRO A 246 10.39 -28.37 3.83
CA PRO A 246 11.81 -28.19 3.56
C PRO A 246 12.06 -28.60 2.12
N THR A 247 12.60 -27.65 1.32
CA THR A 247 13.09 -27.97 -0.02
C THR A 247 14.19 -29.02 0.16
N ALA A 248 13.97 -30.21 -0.37
CA ALA A 248 15.05 -31.20 -0.50
C ALA A 248 16.22 -30.51 -1.25
N ARG A 249 17.38 -30.48 -0.59
CA ARG A 249 18.64 -29.97 -1.17
C ARG A 249 19.17 -30.95 -2.18
#